data_2c2eb2f6c24b9da25ed41fcab6f7164b
#
_entry.id   2c2eb2f6c24b9da25ed41fcab6f7164b
#
_cell.length_a   1.000
_cell.length_b   1.000
_cell.length_c   1.000
_cell.angle_alpha   90.00
_cell.angle_beta   90.00
_cell.angle_gamma   90.00
#
_symmetry.space_group_name_H-M   'P 1'
#
loop_
_entity.id
_entity.type
_entity.pdbx_description
1 polymer ?
#
loop_
_entity_poly.entity_id
_entity_poly.type
_entity_poly.pdbx_seq_one_letter_code
_entity_poly.pdbx_strand_id
1 'polypeptide(L)'
;MSDRSGLFTGSFDPITIGHVQLIERASRLFDRVYVGIFYNSEKVGLFSIEQRVRMVKGALAHLENVEIVTSTQELAVTVARNLGVITLIRGLRNAQDLVYEANMDYFNHQLAPELETVYLYAQPPYQAISSTRIRELLAFQQDISPYVPKSVMEEINDDTSE
;
A
#
# COMPACT_ATOMS: atom_id res chain seq x y z
N MET A 1 7.46 -26.86 6.12
CA MET A 1 8.06 -25.52 6.08
C MET A 1 6.96 -24.50 6.32
N SER A 2 7.25 -23.50 7.18
CA SER A 2 6.32 -22.40 7.37
C SER A 2 6.28 -21.51 6.11
N ASP A 3 5.10 -21.03 5.76
CA ASP A 3 4.94 -20.09 4.66
C ASP A 3 5.69 -18.79 4.96
N ARG A 4 6.43 -18.31 4.00
CA ARG A 4 7.06 -16.99 4.07
C ARG A 4 6.01 -15.95 3.68
N SER A 5 5.50 -15.25 4.67
CA SER A 5 4.51 -14.20 4.46
C SER A 5 5.06 -12.83 4.80
N GLY A 6 4.56 -11.82 4.13
CA GLY A 6 4.92 -10.42 4.36
C GLY A 6 3.70 -9.54 4.43
N LEU A 7 3.83 -8.40 5.13
CA LEU A 7 2.79 -7.39 5.24
C LEU A 7 3.25 -6.12 4.52
N PHE A 8 2.59 -5.79 3.43
CA PHE A 8 2.78 -4.53 2.70
C PHE A 8 1.78 -3.51 3.23
N THR A 9 2.27 -2.41 3.79
CA THR A 9 1.44 -1.40 4.44
C THR A 9 1.36 -0.11 3.62
N GLY A 10 0.21 0.54 3.67
CA GLY A 10 0.01 1.86 3.07
C GLY A 10 -1.36 2.42 3.37
N SER A 11 -1.58 3.68 3.07
CA SER A 11 -2.90 4.30 3.17
C SER A 11 -3.75 4.05 1.92
N PHE A 12 -3.13 3.87 0.76
CA PHE A 12 -3.78 3.59 -0.53
C PHE A 12 -4.93 4.55 -0.84
N ASP A 13 -4.63 5.82 -0.87
CA ASP A 13 -5.61 6.89 -1.02
C ASP A 13 -5.30 7.81 -2.23
N PRO A 14 -5.38 7.31 -3.46
CA PRO A 14 -5.72 5.95 -3.88
C PRO A 14 -4.50 5.05 -4.11
N ILE A 15 -4.72 3.76 -4.37
CA ILE A 15 -3.70 2.87 -4.90
C ILE A 15 -3.28 3.34 -6.29
N THR A 16 -1.99 3.22 -6.60
CA THR A 16 -1.42 3.63 -7.89
C THR A 16 -0.82 2.44 -8.63
N ILE A 17 -0.47 2.62 -9.90
CA ILE A 17 0.25 1.59 -10.65
C ILE A 17 1.61 1.27 -10.04
N GLY A 18 2.23 2.23 -9.35
CA GLY A 18 3.46 1.99 -8.60
C GLY A 18 3.28 1.00 -7.46
N HIS A 19 2.20 1.15 -6.69
CA HIS A 19 1.83 0.19 -5.64
C HIS A 19 1.59 -1.20 -6.23
N VAL A 20 0.82 -1.29 -7.31
CA VAL A 20 0.50 -2.57 -7.96
C VAL A 20 1.77 -3.28 -8.40
N GLN A 21 2.70 -2.56 -9.04
CA GLN A 21 3.95 -3.13 -9.51
C GLN A 21 4.81 -3.67 -8.35
N LEU A 22 4.89 -2.94 -7.25
CA LEU A 22 5.62 -3.39 -6.06
C LEU A 22 4.98 -4.63 -5.42
N ILE A 23 3.66 -4.64 -5.32
CA ILE A 23 2.92 -5.77 -4.73
C ILE A 23 3.01 -7.01 -5.63
N GLU A 24 2.97 -6.85 -6.94
CA GLU A 24 3.21 -7.94 -7.88
C GLU A 24 4.59 -8.56 -7.68
N ARG A 25 5.63 -7.74 -7.50
CA ARG A 25 6.99 -8.21 -7.23
C ARG A 25 7.07 -8.92 -5.88
N ALA A 26 6.45 -8.35 -4.84
CA ALA A 26 6.38 -8.99 -3.53
C ALA A 26 5.67 -10.34 -3.59
N SER A 27 4.60 -10.45 -4.38
CA SER A 27 3.84 -11.70 -4.50
C SER A 27 4.68 -12.86 -5.08
N ARG A 28 5.74 -12.56 -5.80
CA ARG A 28 6.68 -13.57 -6.32
C ARG A 28 7.79 -13.93 -5.34
N LEU A 29 8.03 -13.08 -4.34
CA LEU A 29 9.08 -13.29 -3.34
C LEU A 29 8.56 -14.01 -2.10
N PHE A 30 7.29 -13.87 -1.81
CA PHE A 30 6.64 -14.43 -0.62
C PHE A 30 5.58 -15.44 -1.03
N ASP A 31 5.36 -16.43 -0.18
CA ASP A 31 4.29 -17.42 -0.37
C ASP A 31 2.91 -16.75 -0.20
N ARG A 32 2.84 -15.76 0.69
CA ARG A 32 1.64 -14.96 0.92
C ARG A 32 2.02 -13.50 1.20
N VAL A 33 1.25 -12.57 0.62
CA VAL A 33 1.39 -11.14 0.90
C VAL A 33 0.06 -10.64 1.46
N TYR A 34 0.11 -10.06 2.65
CA TYR A 34 -0.98 -9.26 3.18
C TYR A 34 -0.78 -7.82 2.74
N VAL A 35 -1.79 -7.23 2.16
CA VAL A 35 -1.80 -5.80 1.83
C VAL A 35 -2.68 -5.11 2.87
N GLY A 36 -2.04 -4.35 3.75
CA GLY A 36 -2.70 -3.66 4.84
C GLY A 36 -3.04 -2.23 4.46
N ILE A 37 -4.33 -1.91 4.46
CA ILE A 37 -4.81 -0.55 4.27
C ILE A 37 -4.93 0.08 5.65
N PHE A 38 -3.98 0.95 5.98
CA PHE A 38 -3.91 1.65 7.26
C PHE A 38 -4.52 3.03 7.10
N TYR A 39 -5.52 3.32 7.90
CA TYR A 39 -6.20 4.61 7.84
C TYR A 39 -6.41 5.17 9.25
N ASN A 40 -6.51 6.49 9.33
CA ASN A 40 -6.81 7.19 10.56
C ASN A 40 -8.27 7.64 10.52
N SER A 41 -9.10 7.11 11.45
CA SER A 41 -10.51 7.43 11.51
C SER A 41 -10.78 8.91 11.87
N GLU A 42 -9.79 9.61 12.44
CA GLU A 42 -9.90 11.03 12.78
C GLU A 42 -9.50 11.95 11.60
N LYS A 43 -8.84 11.41 10.57
CA LYS A 43 -8.46 12.15 9.36
C LYS A 43 -9.31 11.70 8.19
N VAL A 44 -9.91 12.67 7.51
CA VAL A 44 -10.65 12.38 6.28
C VAL A 44 -9.65 12.27 5.14
N GLY A 45 -9.54 11.06 4.55
CA GLY A 45 -8.82 10.87 3.31
C GLY A 45 -9.63 11.38 2.12
N LEU A 46 -9.04 11.33 0.92
CA LEU A 46 -9.76 11.68 -0.30
C LEU A 46 -10.88 10.67 -0.58
N PHE A 47 -10.59 9.38 -0.38
CA PHE A 47 -11.56 8.30 -0.55
C PHE A 47 -11.89 7.66 0.79
N SER A 48 -13.12 7.19 0.95
CA SER A 48 -13.52 6.44 2.13
C SER A 48 -12.75 5.12 2.21
N ILE A 49 -12.73 4.49 3.38
CA ILE A 49 -12.07 3.20 3.52
C ILE A 49 -12.74 2.13 2.64
N GLU A 50 -14.05 2.18 2.50
CA GLU A 50 -14.80 1.25 1.66
C GLU A 50 -14.40 1.41 0.19
N GLN A 51 -14.25 2.64 -0.28
CA GLN A 51 -13.77 2.93 -1.65
C GLN A 51 -12.36 2.41 -1.85
N ARG A 52 -11.45 2.67 -0.90
CA ARG A 52 -10.06 2.19 -0.98
C ARG A 52 -10.00 0.67 -1.03
N VAL A 53 -10.80 -0.02 -0.23
CA VAL A 53 -10.87 -1.49 -0.24
C VAL A 53 -11.30 -2.01 -1.60
N ARG A 54 -12.36 -1.43 -2.19
CA ARG A 54 -12.81 -1.83 -3.53
C ARG A 54 -11.75 -1.59 -4.60
N MET A 55 -11.09 -0.43 -4.55
CA MET A 55 -10.01 -0.10 -5.47
C MET A 55 -8.85 -1.09 -5.38
N VAL A 56 -8.40 -1.37 -4.17
CA VAL A 56 -7.27 -2.28 -3.93
C VAL A 56 -7.63 -3.71 -4.33
N LYS A 57 -8.81 -4.19 -3.96
CA LYS A 57 -9.28 -5.53 -4.35
C LYS A 57 -9.34 -5.68 -5.87
N GLY A 58 -9.88 -4.71 -6.56
CA GLY A 58 -9.96 -4.73 -8.02
C GLY A 58 -8.57 -4.70 -8.66
N ALA A 59 -7.68 -3.87 -8.15
CA ALA A 59 -6.32 -3.71 -8.68
C ALA A 59 -5.46 -4.97 -8.50
N LEU A 60 -5.71 -5.76 -7.47
CA LEU A 60 -4.88 -6.92 -7.10
C LEU A 60 -5.60 -8.26 -7.32
N ALA A 61 -6.76 -8.27 -7.95
CA ALA A 61 -7.58 -9.47 -8.15
C ALA A 61 -6.87 -10.58 -8.93
N HIS A 62 -5.88 -10.24 -9.74
CA HIS A 62 -5.09 -11.19 -10.53
C HIS A 62 -4.01 -11.91 -9.73
N LEU A 63 -3.79 -11.53 -8.46
CA LEU A 63 -2.76 -12.12 -7.60
C LEU A 63 -3.42 -13.08 -6.61
N GLU A 64 -3.13 -14.38 -6.76
CA GLU A 64 -3.80 -15.43 -6.00
C GLU A 64 -3.35 -15.51 -4.53
N ASN A 65 -2.11 -15.08 -4.25
CA ASN A 65 -1.51 -15.16 -2.92
C ASN A 65 -1.50 -13.84 -2.15
N VAL A 66 -2.37 -12.91 -2.55
CA VAL A 66 -2.50 -11.59 -1.91
C VAL A 66 -3.84 -11.54 -1.16
N GLU A 67 -3.78 -11.14 0.10
CA GLU A 67 -4.95 -10.93 0.96
C GLU A 67 -4.97 -9.50 1.47
N ILE A 68 -6.13 -8.87 1.45
CA ILE A 68 -6.28 -7.47 1.86
C ILE A 68 -6.84 -7.41 3.26
N VAL A 69 -6.17 -6.64 4.12
CA VAL A 69 -6.61 -6.38 5.49
C VAL A 69 -6.70 -4.88 5.71
N THR A 70 -7.54 -4.47 6.63
CA THR A 70 -7.68 -3.06 7.00
C THR A 70 -7.33 -2.87 8.47
N SER A 71 -6.79 -1.72 8.81
CA SER A 71 -6.49 -1.39 10.18
C SER A 71 -6.65 0.10 10.43
N THR A 72 -7.18 0.44 11.61
CA THR A 72 -7.30 1.81 12.07
C THR A 72 -6.65 1.94 13.45
N GLN A 73 -5.83 2.97 13.61
CA GLN A 73 -5.20 3.33 14.89
C GLN A 73 -4.31 2.22 15.51
N GLU A 74 -3.89 1.26 14.69
CA GLU A 74 -2.94 0.23 15.11
C GLU A 74 -1.58 0.46 14.45
N LEU A 75 -0.53 0.03 15.13
CA LEU A 75 0.81 0.02 14.57
C LEU A 75 0.97 -1.16 13.61
N ALA A 76 1.77 -0.98 12.57
CA ALA A 76 2.07 -2.05 11.61
C ALA A 76 2.63 -3.30 12.31
N VAL A 77 3.47 -3.12 13.33
CA VAL A 77 4.04 -4.23 14.10
C VAL A 77 2.97 -5.04 14.84
N THR A 78 1.93 -4.38 15.35
CA THR A 78 0.81 -5.05 16.02
C THR A 78 0.02 -5.90 15.04
N VAL A 79 -0.30 -5.33 13.88
CA VAL A 79 -1.02 -6.04 12.82
C VAL A 79 -0.21 -7.24 12.33
N ALA A 80 1.10 -7.06 12.11
CA ALA A 80 1.99 -8.15 11.69
C ALA A 80 1.99 -9.30 12.71
N ARG A 81 2.10 -8.99 13.99
CA ARG A 81 2.04 -10.01 15.05
C ARG A 81 0.73 -10.77 15.05
N ASN A 82 -0.39 -10.06 14.92
CA ASN A 82 -1.71 -10.67 14.88
C ASN A 82 -1.90 -11.60 13.68
N LEU A 83 -1.25 -11.29 12.57
CA LEU A 83 -1.26 -12.12 11.34
C LEU A 83 -0.22 -13.24 11.38
N GLY A 84 0.67 -13.26 12.36
CA GLY A 84 1.78 -14.22 12.41
C GLY A 84 2.87 -13.93 11.38
N VAL A 85 3.03 -12.68 10.96
CA VAL A 85 3.99 -12.24 9.95
C VAL A 85 5.19 -11.61 10.63
N ILE A 86 6.39 -11.94 10.15
CA ILE A 86 7.64 -11.40 10.69
C ILE A 86 8.35 -10.43 9.71
N THR A 87 7.77 -10.20 8.54
CA THR A 87 8.37 -9.35 7.52
C THR A 87 7.42 -8.23 7.12
N LEU A 88 7.87 -7.01 7.27
CA LEU A 88 7.21 -5.84 6.69
C LEU A 88 7.80 -5.57 5.32
N ILE A 89 6.96 -5.20 4.36
CA ILE A 89 7.37 -4.88 2.99
C ILE A 89 7.05 -3.42 2.73
N ARG A 90 8.05 -2.67 2.27
CA ARG A 90 7.89 -1.24 1.95
C ARG A 90 8.54 -0.94 0.61
N GLY A 91 7.97 0.02 -0.12
CA GLY A 91 8.53 0.49 -1.38
C GLY A 91 9.37 1.76 -1.17
N LEU A 92 10.43 1.88 -1.97
CA LEU A 92 11.25 3.10 -2.01
C LEU A 92 11.26 3.64 -3.44
N ARG A 93 10.99 4.93 -3.61
CA ARG A 93 11.06 5.62 -4.91
C ARG A 93 12.35 6.40 -5.08
N ASN A 94 12.94 6.87 -3.98
CA ASN A 94 14.12 7.73 -3.96
C ASN A 94 14.84 7.66 -2.60
N ALA A 95 15.95 8.37 -2.49
CA ALA A 95 16.75 8.40 -1.27
C ALA A 95 16.01 9.03 -0.09
N GLN A 96 15.13 9.99 -0.34
CA GLN A 96 14.35 10.65 0.73
C GLN A 96 13.36 9.68 1.37
N ASP A 97 12.75 8.80 0.57
CA ASP A 97 11.88 7.73 1.10
C ASP A 97 12.68 6.83 2.05
N LEU A 98 13.94 6.52 1.71
CA LEU A 98 14.79 5.69 2.57
C LEU A 98 15.05 6.36 3.92
N VAL A 99 15.31 7.66 3.95
CA VAL A 99 15.53 8.39 5.20
C VAL A 99 14.29 8.31 6.09
N TYR A 100 13.12 8.54 5.53
CA TYR A 100 11.85 8.43 6.26
C TYR A 100 11.62 6.99 6.78
N GLU A 101 11.81 5.99 5.93
CA GLU A 101 11.60 4.59 6.27
C GLU A 101 12.60 4.11 7.35
N ALA A 102 13.84 4.56 7.29
CA ALA A 102 14.86 4.20 8.29
C ALA A 102 14.47 4.65 9.71
N ASN A 103 13.87 5.83 9.83
CA ASN A 103 13.36 6.31 11.11
C ASN A 103 12.20 5.45 11.63
N MET A 104 11.28 5.06 10.76
CA MET A 104 10.18 4.16 11.11
C MET A 104 10.69 2.79 11.50
N ASP A 105 11.67 2.27 10.77
CA ASP A 105 12.26 0.96 11.01
C ASP A 105 12.94 0.88 12.38
N TYR A 106 13.61 1.96 12.79
CA TYR A 106 14.21 2.03 14.12
C TYR A 106 13.16 1.79 15.21
N PHE A 107 12.03 2.49 15.16
CA PHE A 107 10.97 2.33 16.16
C PHE A 107 10.28 0.97 16.06
N ASN A 108 10.08 0.47 14.86
CA ASN A 108 9.52 -0.86 14.66
C ASN A 108 10.39 -1.94 15.32
N HIS A 109 11.72 -1.85 15.18
CA HIS A 109 12.65 -2.78 15.82
C HIS A 109 12.67 -2.65 17.35
N GLN A 110 12.48 -1.45 17.89
CA GLN A 110 12.35 -1.26 19.34
C GLN A 110 11.10 -1.94 19.88
N LEU A 111 10.00 -1.87 19.15
CA LEU A 111 8.70 -2.42 19.57
C LEU A 111 8.59 -3.91 19.28
N ALA A 112 9.21 -4.39 18.23
CA ALA A 112 9.12 -5.76 17.76
C ALA A 112 10.46 -6.19 17.12
N PRO A 113 11.46 -6.55 17.97
CA PRO A 113 12.80 -6.92 17.48
C PRO A 113 12.81 -8.12 16.51
N GLU A 114 11.77 -8.94 16.55
CA GLU A 114 11.62 -10.11 15.69
C GLU A 114 11.20 -9.78 14.26
N LEU A 115 10.70 -8.55 14.03
CA LEU A 115 10.25 -8.14 12.69
C LEU A 115 11.41 -7.56 11.87
N GLU A 116 11.45 -7.94 10.61
CA GLU A 116 12.38 -7.39 9.62
C GLU A 116 11.62 -6.62 8.56
N THR A 117 12.20 -5.54 8.05
CA THR A 117 11.61 -4.78 6.94
C THR A 117 12.41 -5.02 5.67
N VAL A 118 11.71 -5.41 4.62
CA VAL A 118 12.27 -5.58 3.28
C VAL A 118 11.84 -4.39 2.42
N TYR A 119 12.78 -3.77 1.74
CA TYR A 119 12.54 -2.63 0.87
C TYR A 119 12.65 -3.05 -0.59
N LEU A 120 11.64 -2.71 -1.38
CA LEU A 120 11.64 -2.92 -2.82
C LEU A 120 11.77 -1.55 -3.51
N TYR A 121 12.78 -1.41 -4.33
CA TYR A 121 13.02 -0.15 -5.04
C TYR A 121 12.12 -0.05 -6.27
N ALA A 122 11.40 1.07 -6.39
CA ALA A 122 10.53 1.33 -7.54
C ALA A 122 11.36 1.49 -8.81
N GLN A 123 10.93 0.83 -9.88
CA GLN A 123 11.56 0.98 -11.18
C GLN A 123 11.31 2.39 -11.75
N PRO A 124 12.19 2.88 -12.65
CA PRO A 124 12.12 4.27 -13.14
C PRO A 124 10.75 4.75 -13.61
N PRO A 125 9.93 3.96 -14.35
CA PRO A 125 8.61 4.45 -14.77
C PRO A 125 7.65 4.79 -13.63
N TYR A 126 7.90 4.28 -12.42
CA TYR A 126 7.00 4.43 -11.27
C TYR A 126 7.51 5.39 -10.20
N GLN A 127 8.73 5.89 -10.34
CA GLN A 127 9.40 6.68 -9.27
C GLN A 127 8.71 8.02 -8.99
N ALA A 128 8.08 8.63 -9.99
CA ALA A 128 7.37 9.89 -9.83
C ALA A 128 5.91 9.72 -9.38
N ILE A 129 5.40 8.49 -9.34
CA ILE A 129 3.99 8.22 -9.08
C ILE A 129 3.78 7.96 -7.59
N SER A 130 2.93 8.79 -6.96
CA SER A 130 2.56 8.66 -5.55
C SER A 130 1.10 9.03 -5.37
N SER A 131 0.49 8.53 -4.29
CA SER A 131 -0.89 8.90 -3.94
C SER A 131 -1.03 10.40 -3.72
N THR A 132 -0.04 11.04 -3.11
CA THR A 132 -0.01 12.50 -2.92
C THR A 132 -0.08 13.22 -4.26
N ARG A 133 0.71 12.80 -5.23
CA ARG A 133 0.70 13.41 -6.57
C ARG A 133 -0.65 13.20 -7.27
N ILE A 134 -1.23 12.01 -7.13
CA ILE A 134 -2.55 11.72 -7.70
C ILE A 134 -3.62 12.64 -7.11
N ARG A 135 -3.63 12.82 -5.79
CA ARG A 135 -4.57 13.73 -5.14
C ARG A 135 -4.41 15.18 -5.62
N GLU A 136 -3.17 15.62 -5.82
CA GLU A 136 -2.89 16.95 -6.38
C GLU A 136 -3.44 17.10 -7.80
N LEU A 137 -3.20 16.10 -8.65
CA LEU A 137 -3.69 16.12 -10.02
C LEU A 137 -5.22 16.16 -10.07
N LEU A 138 -5.89 15.39 -9.21
CA LEU A 138 -7.35 15.40 -9.09
C LEU A 138 -7.87 16.77 -8.64
N ALA A 139 -7.19 17.40 -7.69
CA ALA A 139 -7.58 18.74 -7.22
C ALA A 139 -7.52 19.77 -8.33
N PHE A 140 -6.64 19.59 -9.31
CA PHE A 140 -6.53 20.43 -10.51
C PHE A 140 -7.30 19.90 -11.71
N GLN A 141 -8.20 18.92 -11.50
CA GLN A 141 -9.06 18.32 -12.55
C GLN A 141 -8.28 17.71 -13.71
N GLN A 142 -7.10 17.16 -13.42
CA GLN A 142 -6.28 16.50 -14.44
C GLN A 142 -6.65 15.03 -14.57
N ASP A 143 -6.38 14.45 -15.74
CA ASP A 143 -6.58 13.03 -15.99
C ASP A 143 -5.51 12.20 -15.26
N ILE A 144 -5.96 11.31 -14.38
CA ILE A 144 -5.06 10.42 -13.63
C ILE A 144 -5.05 8.99 -14.17
N SER A 145 -5.84 8.71 -15.20
CA SER A 145 -5.99 7.34 -15.72
C SER A 145 -4.67 6.64 -16.11
N PRO A 146 -3.61 7.35 -16.58
CA PRO A 146 -2.34 6.71 -16.87
C PRO A 146 -1.57 6.21 -15.62
N TYR A 147 -1.95 6.67 -14.43
CA TYR A 147 -1.17 6.48 -13.20
C TYR A 147 -1.84 5.59 -12.17
N VAL A 148 -3.07 5.18 -12.40
CA VAL A 148 -3.86 4.39 -11.45
C VAL A 148 -4.44 3.14 -12.11
N PRO A 149 -4.71 2.09 -11.31
CA PRO A 149 -5.43 0.92 -11.83
C PRO A 149 -6.84 1.29 -12.30
N LYS A 150 -7.37 0.47 -13.19
CA LYS A 150 -8.74 0.63 -13.73
C LYS A 150 -9.79 0.72 -12.61
N SER A 151 -9.63 -0.05 -11.53
CA SER A 151 -10.56 -0.05 -10.39
C SER A 151 -10.71 1.32 -9.72
N VAL A 152 -9.64 2.15 -9.75
CA VAL A 152 -9.70 3.52 -9.23
C VAL A 152 -10.59 4.39 -10.11
N MET A 153 -10.41 4.30 -11.43
CA MET A 153 -11.22 5.07 -12.38
C MET A 153 -12.70 4.66 -12.33
N GLU A 154 -12.97 3.37 -12.18
CA GLU A 154 -14.34 2.86 -12.02
C GLU A 154 -15.01 3.44 -10.78
N GLU A 155 -14.30 3.48 -9.64
CA GLU A 155 -14.83 4.03 -8.40
C GLU A 155 -15.11 5.54 -8.51
N ILE A 156 -14.23 6.30 -9.17
CA ILE A 156 -14.41 7.73 -9.40
C ILE A 156 -15.62 8.00 -10.31
N ASN A 157 -15.77 7.22 -11.37
CA ASN A 157 -16.86 7.38 -12.32
C ASN A 157 -18.22 7.02 -11.69
N ASP A 158 -18.26 6.02 -10.83
CA ASP A 158 -19.46 5.63 -10.11
C ASP A 158 -19.93 6.75 -9.17
N ASP A 159 -19.01 7.39 -8.46
CA ASP A 159 -19.31 8.53 -7.58
C ASP A 159 -19.89 9.73 -8.34
N THR A 160 -19.45 9.97 -9.57
CA THR A 160 -19.91 11.10 -10.39
C THR A 160 -21.25 10.86 -11.07
N SER A 161 -21.74 9.61 -11.08
CA SER A 161 -23.04 9.26 -11.68
C SER A 161 -24.20 9.28 -10.68
N GLU A 162 -23.93 9.52 -9.40
CA GLU A 162 -24.92 9.78 -8.34
C GLU A 162 -25.10 11.29 -8.11
#